data_901ec91dc7b664ffad81bffffa2964a7
#
_entry.id   901ec91dc7b664ffad81bffffa2964a7
#
_cell.length_a   1.000
_cell.length_b   1.000
_cell.length_c   1.000
_cell.angle_alpha   90.00
_cell.angle_beta   90.00
_cell.angle_gamma   90.00
#
_symmetry.space_group_name_H-M   'P 1'
#
loop_
_entity.id
_entity.type
_entity.pdbx_description
1 polymer ?
#
loop_
_entity_poly.entity_id
_entity_poly.type
_entity_poly.pdbx_seq_one_letter_code
_entity_poly.pdbx_strand_id
1 'polypeptide(L)'
;MSKRRKIFLLMAFVSATFFLENQENKPRIVSLSTTHSEILLELGAHNYLTAVDKHVSKGRFKNIKRVDSYIVNTEEILSLKPTHVIIAFKNEELEQIFLGSDIDLIFLPPAKNLNEVYDQILTLSKLVNKERVAQNIVEKMKKKKFEIISSVKPNRKRIYNELGYSYGIYSLNKNSLLGSFYTELGFVNIVDNVNTQEEYPKIEESLIIEKNPEIILVGHKEGVGSRVENRPSWSNISAVKNKKIIYLEENLANNWGISSVDLLDDIAVQTGLIQNVENEKRDSLHWLFYIVVIISSVLIMNNRTRKIKEHS
;
A
#
# COMPACT_ATOMS: atom_id res chain seq x y z
N MET A 1 -0.82 59.72 17.10
CA MET A 1 -0.38 58.31 16.93
C MET A 1 1.07 58.30 16.45
N SER A 2 2.00 57.68 17.19
CA SER A 2 3.44 57.75 16.86
C SER A 2 3.73 57.03 15.54
N LYS A 3 4.75 57.49 14.82
CA LYS A 3 5.19 56.91 13.51
C LYS A 3 5.42 55.36 13.61
N ARG A 4 5.88 54.88 14.75
CA ARG A 4 6.07 53.45 15.08
C ARG A 4 4.73 52.67 15.13
N ARG A 5 3.67 53.26 15.69
CA ARG A 5 2.33 52.63 15.76
C ARG A 5 1.66 52.53 14.38
N LYS A 6 1.89 53.51 13.49
CA LYS A 6 1.40 53.47 12.10
C LYS A 6 2.10 52.36 11.28
N ILE A 7 3.41 52.19 11.45
CA ILE A 7 4.19 51.13 10.79
C ILE A 7 3.74 49.76 11.27
N PHE A 8 3.53 49.56 12.57
CA PHE A 8 3.06 48.29 13.13
C PHE A 8 1.66 47.90 12.66
N LEU A 9 0.75 48.86 12.58
CA LEU A 9 -0.61 48.67 12.03
C LEU A 9 -0.56 48.33 10.52
N LEU A 10 0.32 48.98 9.73
CA LEU A 10 0.47 48.69 8.33
C LEU A 10 1.06 47.27 8.10
N MET A 11 2.07 46.88 8.92
CA MET A 11 2.62 45.50 8.83
C MET A 11 1.59 44.45 9.26
N ALA A 12 0.79 44.71 10.29
CA ALA A 12 -0.27 43.82 10.73
C ALA A 12 -1.38 43.70 9.65
N PHE A 13 -1.71 44.78 8.97
CA PHE A 13 -2.69 44.76 7.88
C PHE A 13 -2.17 44.01 6.64
N VAL A 14 -0.92 44.28 6.23
CA VAL A 14 -0.26 43.55 5.12
C VAL A 14 -0.12 42.05 5.43
N SER A 15 0.24 41.69 6.67
CA SER A 15 0.31 40.29 7.07
C SER A 15 -1.05 39.62 7.12
N ALA A 16 -2.11 40.37 7.54
CA ALA A 16 -3.48 39.83 7.57
C ALA A 16 -4.05 39.65 6.14
N THR A 17 -3.81 40.59 5.23
CA THR A 17 -4.23 40.45 3.81
C THR A 17 -3.49 39.32 3.15
N PHE A 18 -2.19 39.20 3.33
CA PHE A 18 -1.40 38.07 2.80
C PHE A 18 -1.84 36.71 3.38
N PHE A 19 -2.24 36.69 4.65
CA PHE A 19 -2.78 35.48 5.28
C PHE A 19 -4.16 35.11 4.75
N LEU A 20 -5.02 36.07 4.52
CA LEU A 20 -6.35 35.88 3.91
C LEU A 20 -6.26 35.43 2.46
N GLU A 21 -5.39 36.05 1.65
CA GLU A 21 -5.15 35.69 0.24
C GLU A 21 -4.58 34.26 0.09
N ASN A 22 -3.71 33.83 1.03
CA ASN A 22 -3.23 32.46 1.09
C ASN A 22 -4.30 31.44 1.53
N GLN A 23 -5.33 31.86 2.23
CA GLN A 23 -6.46 31.01 2.62
C GLN A 23 -7.45 30.82 1.45
N GLU A 24 -7.67 31.87 0.63
CA GLU A 24 -8.57 31.79 -0.52
C GLU A 24 -8.01 30.91 -1.65
N ASN A 25 -6.69 30.83 -1.80
CA ASN A 25 -6.01 30.03 -2.84
C ASN A 25 -5.63 28.60 -2.42
N LYS A 26 -6.02 28.15 -1.24
CA LYS A 26 -5.69 26.82 -0.78
C LYS A 26 -6.53 25.76 -1.50
N PRO A 27 -5.92 24.71 -2.13
CA PRO A 27 -6.66 23.62 -2.74
C PRO A 27 -7.65 22.97 -1.75
N ARG A 28 -8.87 22.77 -2.20
CA ARG A 28 -9.92 21.98 -1.54
C ARG A 28 -10.12 20.71 -2.36
N ILE A 29 -9.62 19.60 -1.84
CA ILE A 29 -9.50 18.35 -2.58
C ILE A 29 -10.59 17.38 -2.15
N VAL A 30 -11.34 16.85 -3.10
CA VAL A 30 -12.15 15.65 -2.96
C VAL A 30 -11.40 14.49 -3.61
N SER A 31 -11.05 13.47 -2.83
CA SER A 31 -10.32 12.29 -3.34
C SER A 31 -11.26 11.08 -3.39
N LEU A 32 -11.66 10.68 -4.61
CA LEU A 32 -12.47 9.49 -4.89
C LEU A 32 -11.59 8.25 -5.07
N SER A 33 -10.48 8.18 -4.35
CA SER A 33 -9.56 7.06 -4.38
C SER A 33 -8.90 6.88 -3.01
N THR A 34 -9.01 5.68 -2.47
CA THR A 34 -8.36 5.31 -1.20
C THR A 34 -6.85 5.54 -1.26
N THR A 35 -6.20 5.06 -2.30
CA THR A 35 -4.74 5.19 -2.49
C THR A 35 -4.28 6.65 -2.51
N HIS A 36 -4.93 7.50 -3.31
CA HIS A 36 -4.53 8.90 -3.42
C HIS A 36 -4.85 9.68 -2.14
N SER A 37 -5.94 9.32 -1.44
CA SER A 37 -6.23 9.88 -0.11
C SER A 37 -5.10 9.57 0.89
N GLU A 38 -4.60 8.33 0.89
CA GLU A 38 -3.49 7.92 1.75
C GLU A 38 -2.17 8.58 1.38
N ILE A 39 -1.86 8.73 0.08
CA ILE A 39 -0.69 9.49 -0.37
C ILE A 39 -0.74 10.93 0.14
N LEU A 40 -1.87 11.61 0.00
CA LEU A 40 -2.05 12.98 0.51
C LEU A 40 -1.91 13.07 2.03
N LEU A 41 -2.36 12.05 2.75
CA LEU A 41 -2.18 11.97 4.20
C LEU A 41 -0.70 11.83 4.59
N GLU A 42 0.05 10.94 3.92
CA GLU A 42 1.49 10.74 4.15
C GLU A 42 2.33 11.98 3.78
N LEU A 43 1.87 12.76 2.81
CA LEU A 43 2.46 14.06 2.48
C LEU A 43 2.18 15.13 3.55
N GLY A 44 1.38 14.82 4.60
CA GLY A 44 0.94 15.77 5.60
C GLY A 44 -0.09 16.77 5.07
N ALA A 45 -0.84 16.41 4.06
CA ALA A 45 -1.77 17.27 3.34
C ALA A 45 -3.24 17.08 3.78
N HIS A 46 -3.50 16.52 4.98
CA HIS A 46 -4.87 16.28 5.46
C HIS A 46 -5.73 17.56 5.49
N ASN A 47 -5.13 18.72 5.72
CA ASN A 47 -5.81 20.02 5.73
C ASN A 47 -6.32 20.48 4.35
N TYR A 48 -5.91 19.80 3.27
CA TYR A 48 -6.38 20.07 1.91
C TYR A 48 -7.55 19.17 1.53
N LEU A 49 -7.78 18.08 2.28
CA LEU A 49 -8.83 17.12 2.01
C LEU A 49 -10.17 17.62 2.55
N THR A 50 -11.10 17.89 1.65
CA THR A 50 -12.50 18.25 1.96
C THR A 50 -13.35 16.98 2.12
N ALA A 51 -13.12 15.98 1.27
CA ALA A 51 -13.70 14.65 1.42
C ALA A 51 -12.75 13.59 0.87
N VAL A 52 -12.94 12.36 1.34
CA VAL A 52 -12.19 11.16 0.91
C VAL A 52 -13.15 10.02 0.60
N ASP A 53 -12.67 9.03 -0.14
CA ASP A 53 -13.43 7.80 -0.39
C ASP A 53 -13.88 7.14 0.92
N LYS A 54 -15.11 6.64 0.94
CA LYS A 54 -15.69 5.96 2.11
C LYS A 54 -14.91 4.73 2.57
N HIS A 55 -14.15 4.11 1.67
CA HIS A 55 -13.37 2.90 1.92
C HIS A 55 -12.01 3.14 2.60
N VAL A 56 -11.56 4.39 2.75
CA VAL A 56 -10.33 4.67 3.51
C VAL A 56 -10.45 4.25 4.98
N SER A 57 -9.34 3.90 5.59
CA SER A 57 -9.28 3.52 7.01
C SER A 57 -9.93 4.57 7.92
N LYS A 58 -10.86 4.14 8.77
CA LYS A 58 -11.61 5.05 9.66
C LYS A 58 -10.73 5.79 10.65
N GLY A 59 -9.67 5.16 11.13
CA GLY A 59 -8.79 5.72 12.16
C GLY A 59 -7.92 6.88 11.66
N ARG A 60 -7.52 6.86 10.40
CA ARG A 60 -6.57 7.82 9.81
C ARG A 60 -7.20 9.11 9.30
N PHE A 61 -8.47 9.09 8.94
CA PHE A 61 -9.21 10.22 8.33
C PHE A 61 -10.34 10.69 9.24
N LYS A 62 -10.02 10.97 10.52
CA LYS A 62 -10.99 11.51 11.47
C LYS A 62 -11.44 12.90 11.02
N ASN A 63 -12.74 13.18 11.15
CA ASN A 63 -13.37 14.46 10.85
C ASN A 63 -13.31 14.91 9.37
N ILE A 64 -12.91 14.04 8.43
CA ILE A 64 -13.01 14.31 7.01
C ILE A 64 -14.27 13.62 6.47
N LYS A 65 -15.04 14.35 5.64
CA LYS A 65 -16.25 13.83 5.02
C LYS A 65 -15.91 12.62 4.13
N ARG A 66 -16.81 11.65 4.09
CA ARG A 66 -16.66 10.45 3.27
C ARG A 66 -17.68 10.47 2.15
N VAL A 67 -17.22 10.17 0.94
CA VAL A 67 -18.03 10.09 -0.27
C VAL A 67 -17.86 8.71 -0.91
N ASP A 68 -18.83 8.29 -1.68
CA ASP A 68 -18.79 7.01 -2.37
C ASP A 68 -18.07 7.16 -3.72
N SER A 69 -16.98 6.41 -3.91
CA SER A 69 -16.22 6.41 -5.17
C SER A 69 -16.82 5.48 -6.25
N TYR A 70 -17.65 4.53 -5.85
CA TYR A 70 -18.35 3.60 -6.77
C TYR A 70 -19.71 4.13 -7.22
N ILE A 71 -20.46 4.75 -6.30
CA ILE A 71 -21.77 5.37 -6.56
C ILE A 71 -21.59 6.87 -6.30
N VAL A 72 -21.02 7.55 -7.31
CA VAL A 72 -20.69 8.96 -7.19
C VAL A 72 -21.95 9.81 -7.16
N ASN A 73 -22.11 10.60 -6.10
CA ASN A 73 -23.14 11.63 -6.02
C ASN A 73 -22.51 12.99 -6.36
N THR A 74 -22.74 13.46 -7.58
CA THR A 74 -22.13 14.69 -8.09
C THR A 74 -22.61 15.93 -7.35
N GLU A 75 -23.91 16.00 -6.98
CA GLU A 75 -24.47 17.11 -6.20
C GLU A 75 -23.79 17.20 -4.83
N GLU A 76 -23.54 16.06 -4.19
CA GLU A 76 -22.81 15.99 -2.94
C GLU A 76 -21.39 16.55 -3.10
N ILE A 77 -20.67 16.16 -4.15
CA ILE A 77 -19.32 16.65 -4.44
C ILE A 77 -19.33 18.16 -4.67
N LEU A 78 -20.22 18.67 -5.53
CA LEU A 78 -20.36 20.10 -5.83
C LEU A 78 -20.68 20.92 -4.56
N SER A 79 -21.52 20.40 -3.64
CA SER A 79 -21.84 21.06 -2.37
C SER A 79 -20.62 21.33 -1.49
N LEU A 80 -19.55 20.54 -1.66
CA LEU A 80 -18.27 20.71 -0.94
C LEU A 80 -17.40 21.82 -1.53
N LYS A 81 -17.80 22.38 -2.67
CA LYS A 81 -17.06 23.42 -3.40
C LYS A 81 -15.58 23.06 -3.59
N PRO A 82 -15.23 21.88 -4.15
CA PRO A 82 -13.85 21.50 -4.33
C PRO A 82 -13.20 22.43 -5.37
N THR A 83 -11.89 22.55 -5.31
CA THR A 83 -11.07 23.09 -6.41
C THR A 83 -10.50 21.97 -7.26
N HIS A 84 -10.34 20.79 -6.67
CA HIS A 84 -9.79 19.60 -7.33
C HIS A 84 -10.56 18.35 -6.92
N VAL A 85 -10.82 17.48 -7.89
CA VAL A 85 -11.37 16.16 -7.67
C VAL A 85 -10.40 15.12 -8.24
N ILE A 86 -9.98 14.15 -7.42
CA ILE A 86 -9.04 13.10 -7.83
C ILE A 86 -9.81 11.81 -8.04
N ILE A 87 -9.64 11.20 -9.21
CA ILE A 87 -10.24 9.91 -9.59
C ILE A 87 -9.17 8.91 -10.02
N ALA A 88 -9.40 7.63 -9.72
CA ALA A 88 -8.54 6.52 -10.16
C ALA A 88 -9.07 5.79 -11.39
N PHE A 89 -10.35 5.90 -11.64
CA PHE A 89 -11.03 5.29 -12.79
C PHE A 89 -11.77 6.37 -13.56
N LYS A 90 -11.77 6.26 -14.87
CA LYS A 90 -12.50 7.20 -15.74
C LYS A 90 -13.98 7.22 -15.36
N ASN A 91 -14.54 8.41 -15.31
CA ASN A 91 -15.95 8.64 -15.04
C ASN A 91 -16.43 9.74 -16.01
N GLU A 92 -17.10 9.32 -17.07
CA GLU A 92 -17.56 10.21 -18.14
C GLU A 92 -18.56 11.26 -17.63
N GLU A 93 -19.38 10.93 -16.64
CA GLU A 93 -20.31 11.88 -16.04
C GLU A 93 -19.57 13.02 -15.34
N LEU A 94 -18.55 12.70 -14.51
CA LEU A 94 -17.71 13.71 -13.86
C LEU A 94 -16.92 14.55 -14.86
N GLU A 95 -16.36 13.91 -15.91
CA GLU A 95 -15.65 14.59 -16.97
C GLU A 95 -16.55 15.62 -17.67
N GLN A 96 -17.79 15.26 -17.98
CA GLN A 96 -18.77 16.15 -18.61
C GLN A 96 -19.21 17.30 -17.70
N ILE A 97 -19.47 17.03 -16.42
CA ILE A 97 -19.97 18.01 -15.46
C ILE A 97 -18.87 19.04 -15.12
N PHE A 98 -17.62 18.60 -15.00
CA PHE A 98 -16.53 19.53 -14.67
C PHE A 98 -15.92 20.18 -15.91
N LEU A 99 -16.30 19.78 -17.12
CA LEU A 99 -15.86 20.42 -18.35
C LEU A 99 -16.30 21.88 -18.38
N GLY A 100 -15.34 22.81 -18.39
CA GLY A 100 -15.60 24.26 -18.37
C GLY A 100 -15.98 24.84 -17.00
N SER A 101 -15.89 24.08 -15.93
CA SER A 101 -15.99 24.56 -14.54
C SER A 101 -14.62 24.99 -14.01
N ASP A 102 -14.60 25.68 -12.86
CA ASP A 102 -13.36 26.01 -12.12
C ASP A 102 -12.84 24.84 -11.26
N ILE A 103 -13.29 23.60 -11.53
CA ILE A 103 -12.90 22.40 -10.80
C ILE A 103 -11.96 21.56 -11.68
N ASP A 104 -10.74 21.35 -11.20
CA ASP A 104 -9.76 20.49 -11.86
C ASP A 104 -10.04 19.02 -11.56
N LEU A 105 -10.41 18.25 -12.58
CA LEU A 105 -10.54 16.80 -12.48
C LEU A 105 -9.19 16.14 -12.78
N ILE A 106 -8.59 15.54 -11.76
CA ILE A 106 -7.27 14.88 -11.84
C ILE A 106 -7.48 13.38 -11.98
N PHE A 107 -7.18 12.82 -13.12
CA PHE A 107 -7.20 11.39 -13.37
C PHE A 107 -5.81 10.77 -13.13
N LEU A 108 -5.71 9.91 -12.11
CA LEU A 108 -4.52 9.13 -11.78
C LEU A 108 -4.91 7.65 -11.72
N PRO A 109 -4.68 6.88 -12.79
CA PRO A 109 -5.08 5.47 -12.85
C PRO A 109 -4.26 4.61 -11.87
N PRO A 110 -4.70 3.38 -11.56
CA PRO A 110 -3.89 2.43 -10.81
C PRO A 110 -2.49 2.28 -11.41
N ALA A 111 -1.47 2.41 -10.56
CA ALA A 111 -0.08 2.29 -10.99
C ALA A 111 0.25 0.85 -11.39
N LYS A 112 1.01 0.68 -12.48
CA LYS A 112 1.41 -0.62 -13.02
C LYS A 112 2.78 -1.09 -12.53
N ASN A 113 3.55 -0.19 -11.93
CA ASN A 113 4.88 -0.45 -11.39
C ASN A 113 5.25 0.64 -10.37
N LEU A 114 6.34 0.42 -9.62
CA LEU A 114 6.76 1.38 -8.59
C LEU A 114 7.18 2.75 -9.16
N ASN A 115 7.63 2.85 -10.40
CA ASN A 115 7.97 4.15 -10.98
C ASN A 115 6.71 5.01 -11.16
N GLU A 116 5.61 4.41 -11.61
CA GLU A 116 4.32 5.11 -11.70
C GLU A 116 3.79 5.50 -10.31
N VAL A 117 4.01 4.68 -9.27
CA VAL A 117 3.71 5.07 -7.87
C VAL A 117 4.50 6.30 -7.47
N TYR A 118 5.82 6.33 -7.76
CA TYR A 118 6.66 7.50 -7.46
C TYR A 118 6.18 8.75 -8.19
N ASP A 119 5.81 8.63 -9.46
CA ASP A 119 5.32 9.75 -10.27
C ASP A 119 3.98 10.29 -9.72
N GLN A 120 3.08 9.43 -9.26
CA GLN A 120 1.83 9.85 -8.62
C GLN A 120 2.07 10.58 -7.29
N ILE A 121 3.00 10.09 -6.44
CA ILE A 121 3.40 10.75 -5.19
C ILE A 121 3.95 12.16 -5.50
N LEU A 122 4.84 12.28 -6.48
CA LEU A 122 5.43 13.55 -6.88
C LEU A 122 4.39 14.49 -7.50
N THR A 123 3.46 13.98 -8.29
CA THR A 123 2.37 14.76 -8.88
C THR A 123 1.46 15.35 -7.81
N LEU A 124 0.98 14.51 -6.89
CA LEU A 124 0.13 14.97 -5.78
C LEU A 124 0.86 15.94 -4.83
N SER A 125 2.17 15.79 -4.68
CA SER A 125 2.94 16.68 -3.83
C SER A 125 2.98 18.13 -4.33
N LYS A 126 3.04 18.32 -5.66
CA LYS A 126 2.99 19.66 -6.29
C LYS A 126 1.67 20.36 -6.02
N LEU A 127 0.56 19.62 -6.04
CA LEU A 127 -0.77 20.13 -5.75
C LEU A 127 -0.89 20.75 -4.35
N VAL A 128 -0.14 20.20 -3.39
CA VAL A 128 -0.22 20.58 -1.97
C VAL A 128 1.07 21.24 -1.44
N ASN A 129 2.01 21.62 -2.31
CA ASN A 129 3.29 22.24 -1.97
C ASN A 129 4.10 21.39 -0.95
N LYS A 130 4.23 20.09 -1.23
CA LYS A 130 4.93 19.12 -0.37
C LYS A 130 6.03 18.33 -1.11
N GLU A 131 6.64 18.91 -2.13
CA GLU A 131 7.61 18.24 -3.02
C GLU A 131 8.81 17.67 -2.24
N ARG A 132 9.30 18.40 -1.23
CA ARG A 132 10.42 17.92 -0.40
C ARG A 132 10.04 16.68 0.42
N VAL A 133 8.81 16.64 0.93
CA VAL A 133 8.30 15.47 1.67
C VAL A 133 8.18 14.28 0.73
N ALA A 134 7.62 14.50 -0.46
CA ALA A 134 7.47 13.48 -1.49
C ALA A 134 8.81 12.89 -1.94
N GLN A 135 9.81 13.73 -2.19
CA GLN A 135 11.16 13.29 -2.54
C GLN A 135 11.73 12.35 -1.47
N ASN A 136 11.63 12.73 -0.19
CA ASN A 136 12.09 11.89 0.92
C ASN A 136 11.35 10.54 0.99
N ILE A 137 10.03 10.53 0.72
CA ILE A 137 9.23 9.30 0.69
C ILE A 137 9.72 8.41 -0.47
N VAL A 138 9.83 8.97 -1.68
CA VAL A 138 10.25 8.24 -2.88
C VAL A 138 11.68 7.67 -2.71
N GLU A 139 12.61 8.44 -2.15
CA GLU A 139 13.96 7.96 -1.87
C GLU A 139 13.98 6.78 -0.90
N LYS A 140 13.17 6.84 0.18
CA LYS A 140 13.04 5.72 1.12
C LYS A 140 12.45 4.47 0.43
N MET A 141 11.42 4.64 -0.40
CA MET A 141 10.82 3.54 -1.15
C MET A 141 11.84 2.93 -2.13
N LYS A 142 12.58 3.75 -2.87
CA LYS A 142 13.64 3.27 -3.79
C LYS A 142 14.74 2.52 -3.05
N LYS A 143 15.17 3.03 -1.91
CA LYS A 143 16.18 2.37 -1.06
C LYS A 143 15.67 1.00 -0.57
N LYS A 144 14.45 0.95 -0.02
CA LYS A 144 13.84 -0.32 0.44
C LYS A 144 13.70 -1.31 -0.71
N LYS A 145 13.20 -0.88 -1.87
CA LYS A 145 13.13 -1.72 -3.08
C LYS A 145 14.51 -2.30 -3.43
N PHE A 146 15.54 -1.47 -3.45
CA PHE A 146 16.91 -1.90 -3.78
C PHE A 146 17.40 -2.96 -2.79
N GLU A 147 17.18 -2.76 -1.50
CA GLU A 147 17.57 -3.71 -0.45
C GLU A 147 16.86 -5.07 -0.62
N ILE A 148 15.56 -5.06 -0.90
CA ILE A 148 14.78 -6.28 -1.16
C ILE A 148 15.35 -7.02 -2.37
N ILE A 149 15.44 -6.36 -3.52
CA ILE A 149 15.85 -7.02 -4.77
C ILE A 149 17.31 -7.51 -4.70
N SER A 150 18.20 -6.76 -4.04
CA SER A 150 19.60 -7.17 -3.84
C SER A 150 19.75 -8.40 -2.93
N SER A 151 18.76 -8.66 -2.08
CA SER A 151 18.75 -9.81 -1.16
C SER A 151 18.12 -11.07 -1.77
N VAL A 152 17.41 -10.93 -2.90
CA VAL A 152 16.75 -12.04 -3.59
C VAL A 152 17.76 -12.88 -4.34
N LYS A 153 17.74 -14.19 -4.10
CA LYS A 153 18.52 -15.16 -4.91
C LYS A 153 17.84 -15.39 -6.27
N PRO A 154 18.60 -15.68 -7.34
CA PRO A 154 18.04 -16.00 -8.63
C PRO A 154 16.94 -17.05 -8.52
N ASN A 155 15.77 -16.75 -9.07
CA ASN A 155 14.56 -17.56 -8.95
C ASN A 155 13.87 -17.66 -10.30
N ARG A 156 13.27 -18.80 -10.61
CA ARG A 156 12.45 -19.05 -11.80
C ARG A 156 11.23 -19.91 -11.48
N LYS A 157 10.80 -19.91 -10.21
CA LYS A 157 9.60 -20.65 -9.81
C LYS A 157 8.37 -20.08 -10.52
N ARG A 158 7.50 -20.99 -10.93
CA ARG A 158 6.21 -20.62 -11.51
C ARG A 158 5.28 -20.13 -10.41
N ILE A 159 4.71 -18.94 -10.61
CA ILE A 159 3.78 -18.32 -9.69
C ILE A 159 2.42 -18.10 -10.38
N TYR A 160 1.36 -18.24 -9.63
CA TYR A 160 0.00 -17.90 -10.01
C TYR A 160 -0.61 -17.02 -8.94
N ASN A 161 -1.28 -15.94 -9.35
CA ASN A 161 -2.06 -15.08 -8.44
C ASN A 161 -3.54 -15.17 -8.77
N GLU A 162 -4.34 -15.50 -7.78
CA GLU A 162 -5.79 -15.52 -7.89
C GLU A 162 -6.41 -14.25 -7.32
N LEU A 163 -7.17 -13.55 -8.16
CA LEU A 163 -7.91 -12.33 -7.79
C LEU A 163 -9.38 -12.62 -7.51
N GLY A 164 -9.93 -13.73 -7.99
CA GLY A 164 -11.29 -14.17 -7.78
C GLY A 164 -11.52 -15.56 -8.36
N TYR A 165 -12.53 -16.27 -7.85
CA TYR A 165 -12.87 -17.62 -8.28
C TYR A 165 -14.37 -17.81 -8.53
N SER A 166 -15.23 -17.36 -7.63
CA SER A 166 -16.67 -17.72 -7.64
C SER A 166 -17.45 -17.24 -8.86
N TYR A 167 -17.05 -16.11 -9.46
CA TYR A 167 -17.69 -15.54 -10.68
C TYR A 167 -16.81 -15.69 -11.92
N GLY A 168 -15.85 -16.57 -11.88
CA GLY A 168 -14.83 -16.80 -12.88
C GLY A 168 -13.43 -16.62 -12.29
N ILE A 169 -12.48 -17.33 -12.88
CA ILE A 169 -11.10 -17.28 -12.40
C ILE A 169 -10.43 -16.06 -13.04
N TYR A 170 -10.09 -15.07 -12.21
CA TYR A 170 -9.37 -13.89 -12.63
C TYR A 170 -7.96 -13.90 -12.05
N SER A 171 -7.02 -13.45 -12.84
CA SER A 171 -5.61 -13.34 -12.47
C SER A 171 -5.03 -12.02 -12.94
N LEU A 172 -3.72 -11.86 -12.83
CA LEU A 172 -3.00 -10.67 -13.29
C LEU A 172 -1.74 -11.09 -14.05
N ASN A 173 -1.31 -10.26 -14.98
CA ASN A 173 -0.07 -10.46 -15.72
C ASN A 173 0.98 -9.39 -15.38
N LYS A 174 2.16 -9.47 -16.01
CA LYS A 174 3.30 -8.55 -15.79
C LYS A 174 3.02 -7.07 -16.03
N ASN A 175 1.90 -6.71 -16.67
CA ASN A 175 1.52 -5.33 -16.93
C ASN A 175 0.80 -4.68 -15.73
N SER A 176 0.50 -5.42 -14.68
CA SER A 176 -0.05 -4.93 -13.42
C SER A 176 1.06 -4.70 -12.38
N LEU A 177 0.78 -3.94 -11.32
CA LEU A 177 1.74 -3.64 -10.27
C LEU A 177 2.28 -4.93 -9.60
N LEU A 178 1.40 -5.83 -9.17
CA LEU A 178 1.79 -7.11 -8.58
C LEU A 178 2.56 -7.99 -9.58
N GLY A 179 2.13 -8.03 -10.84
CA GLY A 179 2.84 -8.77 -11.89
C GLY A 179 4.24 -8.21 -12.15
N SER A 180 4.43 -6.89 -12.04
CA SER A 180 5.76 -6.27 -12.10
C SER A 180 6.64 -6.74 -10.94
N PHE A 181 6.09 -6.90 -9.72
CA PHE A 181 6.82 -7.43 -8.57
C PHE A 181 7.27 -8.87 -8.78
N TYR A 182 6.41 -9.72 -9.36
CA TYR A 182 6.80 -11.10 -9.67
C TYR A 182 7.95 -11.15 -10.66
N THR A 183 7.93 -10.29 -11.68
CA THR A 183 9.03 -10.16 -12.64
C THR A 183 10.32 -9.70 -11.95
N GLU A 184 10.27 -8.67 -11.12
CA GLU A 184 11.43 -8.15 -10.38
C GLU A 184 12.01 -9.16 -9.38
N LEU A 185 11.15 -9.98 -8.76
CA LEU A 185 11.54 -11.07 -7.87
C LEU A 185 12.02 -12.33 -8.63
N GLY A 186 11.99 -12.31 -9.95
CA GLY A 186 12.46 -13.40 -10.82
C GLY A 186 11.52 -14.59 -10.95
N PHE A 187 10.24 -14.44 -10.61
CA PHE A 187 9.23 -15.46 -10.84
C PHE A 187 8.83 -15.55 -12.32
N VAL A 188 8.33 -16.70 -12.71
CA VAL A 188 7.65 -16.94 -13.99
C VAL A 188 6.15 -16.94 -13.69
N ASN A 189 5.47 -15.84 -13.94
CA ASN A 189 4.02 -15.79 -13.79
C ASN A 189 3.35 -16.56 -14.94
N ILE A 190 2.55 -17.58 -14.61
CA ILE A 190 1.95 -18.48 -15.60
C ILE A 190 0.95 -17.77 -16.52
N VAL A 191 0.53 -16.56 -16.18
CA VAL A 191 -0.49 -15.77 -16.90
C VAL A 191 0.14 -14.71 -17.83
N ASP A 192 1.45 -14.48 -17.79
CA ASP A 192 2.10 -13.39 -18.52
C ASP A 192 1.90 -13.40 -20.04
N ASN A 193 1.64 -14.57 -20.63
CA ASN A 193 1.43 -14.73 -22.05
C ASN A 193 -0.04 -14.99 -22.42
N VAL A 194 -0.95 -14.88 -21.46
CA VAL A 194 -2.40 -15.04 -21.67
C VAL A 194 -3.03 -13.67 -21.81
N ASN A 195 -3.68 -13.42 -22.96
CA ASN A 195 -4.35 -12.16 -23.29
C ASN A 195 -3.57 -10.91 -22.81
N THR A 196 -2.49 -10.58 -23.50
CA THR A 196 -1.55 -9.52 -23.10
C THR A 196 -2.13 -8.09 -23.19
N GLN A 197 -3.35 -7.94 -23.73
CA GLN A 197 -4.03 -6.64 -23.80
C GLN A 197 -4.75 -6.27 -22.50
N GLU A 198 -5.11 -7.27 -21.69
CA GLU A 198 -5.76 -7.07 -20.39
C GLU A 198 -4.74 -7.29 -19.26
N GLU A 199 -4.73 -6.38 -18.28
CA GLU A 199 -3.87 -6.53 -17.09
C GLU A 199 -4.38 -7.62 -16.15
N TYR A 200 -5.72 -7.82 -16.15
CA TYR A 200 -6.45 -8.71 -15.24
C TYR A 200 -7.30 -9.70 -16.04
N PRO A 201 -6.68 -10.64 -16.77
CA PRO A 201 -7.40 -11.53 -17.64
C PRO A 201 -8.22 -12.55 -16.86
N LYS A 202 -9.38 -12.90 -17.42
CA LYS A 202 -10.11 -14.12 -17.07
C LYS A 202 -9.38 -15.30 -17.67
N ILE A 203 -9.18 -16.37 -16.89
CA ILE A 203 -8.43 -17.54 -17.32
C ILE A 203 -9.23 -18.83 -17.08
N GLU A 204 -8.85 -19.88 -17.79
CA GLU A 204 -9.43 -21.20 -17.62
C GLU A 204 -8.68 -22.01 -16.57
N GLU A 205 -9.42 -22.81 -15.79
CA GLU A 205 -8.85 -23.71 -14.78
C GLU A 205 -7.82 -24.67 -15.34
N SER A 206 -8.08 -25.17 -16.56
CA SER A 206 -7.18 -26.07 -17.29
C SER A 206 -5.78 -25.49 -17.49
N LEU A 207 -5.67 -24.17 -17.71
CA LEU A 207 -4.38 -23.49 -17.84
C LEU A 207 -3.58 -23.60 -16.53
N ILE A 208 -4.23 -23.39 -15.38
CA ILE A 208 -3.55 -23.44 -14.08
C ILE A 208 -3.02 -24.85 -13.82
N ILE A 209 -3.84 -25.87 -14.11
CA ILE A 209 -3.45 -27.27 -13.96
C ILE A 209 -2.29 -27.61 -14.90
N GLU A 210 -2.36 -27.23 -16.18
CA GLU A 210 -1.31 -27.48 -17.19
C GLU A 210 0.01 -26.81 -16.80
N LYS A 211 -0.04 -25.53 -16.43
CA LYS A 211 1.16 -24.75 -16.09
C LYS A 211 1.74 -25.11 -14.73
N ASN A 212 0.95 -25.79 -13.89
CA ASN A 212 1.38 -26.38 -12.62
C ASN A 212 2.25 -25.43 -11.77
N PRO A 213 1.68 -24.33 -11.22
CA PRO A 213 2.44 -23.36 -10.45
C PRO A 213 3.04 -23.98 -9.17
N GLU A 214 4.19 -23.46 -8.78
CA GLU A 214 4.92 -23.89 -7.57
C GLU A 214 4.52 -23.05 -6.35
N ILE A 215 3.94 -21.85 -6.61
CA ILE A 215 3.42 -20.94 -5.60
C ILE A 215 2.08 -20.40 -6.09
N ILE A 216 1.10 -20.34 -5.19
CA ILE A 216 -0.19 -19.69 -5.42
C ILE A 216 -0.34 -18.56 -4.42
N LEU A 217 -0.58 -17.36 -4.92
CA LEU A 217 -0.99 -16.19 -4.12
C LEU A 217 -2.49 -15.98 -4.29
N VAL A 218 -3.19 -15.70 -3.18
CA VAL A 218 -4.64 -15.46 -3.16
C VAL A 218 -4.88 -14.06 -2.59
N GLY A 219 -5.44 -13.16 -3.41
CA GLY A 219 -5.67 -11.76 -3.07
C GLY A 219 -7.11 -11.45 -2.62
N HIS A 220 -7.94 -12.46 -2.37
CA HIS A 220 -9.36 -12.29 -2.03
C HIS A 220 -9.78 -13.21 -0.88
N LYS A 221 -10.91 -12.87 -0.26
CA LYS A 221 -11.54 -13.73 0.76
C LYS A 221 -12.71 -14.48 0.14
N GLU A 222 -12.64 -15.78 0.18
CA GLU A 222 -13.74 -16.65 -0.21
C GLU A 222 -14.16 -17.58 0.93
N GLY A 223 -15.35 -18.16 0.78
CA GLY A 223 -15.85 -19.17 1.72
C GLY A 223 -14.94 -20.41 1.78
N VAL A 224 -15.00 -21.15 2.87
CA VAL A 224 -14.15 -22.32 3.13
C VAL A 224 -14.16 -23.35 1.98
N GLY A 225 -15.30 -23.52 1.30
CA GLY A 225 -15.45 -24.45 0.18
C GLY A 225 -14.71 -24.03 -1.10
N SER A 226 -14.46 -22.74 -1.27
CA SER A 226 -13.78 -22.18 -2.45
C SER A 226 -12.27 -22.02 -2.27
N ARG A 227 -11.75 -22.32 -1.08
CA ARG A 227 -10.32 -22.23 -0.81
C ARG A 227 -9.53 -23.19 -1.70
N VAL A 228 -8.38 -22.72 -2.15
CA VAL A 228 -7.51 -23.40 -3.12
C VAL A 228 -7.22 -24.85 -2.70
N GLU A 229 -6.90 -25.09 -1.44
CA GLU A 229 -6.58 -26.40 -0.89
C GLU A 229 -7.75 -27.39 -0.88
N ASN A 230 -8.99 -26.91 -1.01
CA ASN A 230 -10.20 -27.73 -0.98
C ASN A 230 -10.75 -28.07 -2.38
N ARG A 231 -10.10 -27.60 -3.44
CA ARG A 231 -10.53 -27.85 -4.84
C ARG A 231 -10.01 -29.23 -5.30
N PRO A 232 -10.90 -30.18 -5.60
CA PRO A 232 -10.48 -31.55 -5.95
C PRO A 232 -9.56 -31.62 -7.17
N SER A 233 -9.84 -30.82 -8.23
CA SER A 233 -9.04 -30.76 -9.46
C SER A 233 -7.62 -30.21 -9.25
N TRP A 234 -7.37 -29.51 -8.15
CA TRP A 234 -6.09 -28.84 -7.87
C TRP A 234 -5.14 -29.66 -6.99
N SER A 235 -5.58 -30.81 -6.47
CA SER A 235 -4.81 -31.66 -5.57
C SER A 235 -3.44 -32.06 -6.14
N ASN A 236 -3.30 -32.08 -7.47
CA ASN A 236 -2.06 -32.42 -8.15
C ASN A 236 -1.14 -31.22 -8.46
N ILE A 237 -1.60 -30.00 -8.25
CA ILE A 237 -0.78 -28.78 -8.47
C ILE A 237 0.35 -28.75 -7.43
N SER A 238 1.56 -28.46 -7.89
CA SER A 238 2.77 -28.42 -7.06
C SER A 238 2.62 -27.53 -5.84
N ALA A 239 2.03 -26.34 -6.00
CA ALA A 239 1.78 -25.42 -4.89
C ALA A 239 0.87 -26.02 -3.82
N VAL A 240 -0.18 -26.76 -4.22
CA VAL A 240 -1.12 -27.40 -3.31
C VAL A 240 -0.44 -28.55 -2.56
N LYS A 241 0.25 -29.46 -3.29
CA LYS A 241 1.00 -30.58 -2.70
C LYS A 241 2.04 -30.11 -1.68
N ASN A 242 2.74 -29.03 -1.99
CA ASN A 242 3.83 -28.51 -1.16
C ASN A 242 3.37 -27.44 -0.14
N LYS A 243 2.06 -27.22 -0.03
CA LYS A 243 1.47 -26.22 0.89
C LYS A 243 2.07 -24.82 0.68
N LYS A 244 2.32 -24.44 -0.57
CA LYS A 244 2.82 -23.13 -0.99
C LYS A 244 1.69 -22.25 -1.52
N ILE A 245 0.61 -22.15 -0.72
CA ILE A 245 -0.53 -21.26 -0.93
C ILE A 245 -0.40 -20.14 0.09
N ILE A 246 -0.38 -18.90 -0.39
CA ILE A 246 -0.17 -17.69 0.41
C ILE A 246 -1.39 -16.80 0.24
N TYR A 247 -2.07 -16.50 1.33
CA TYR A 247 -3.18 -15.57 1.35
C TYR A 247 -2.65 -14.17 1.68
N LEU A 248 -2.69 -13.28 0.69
CA LEU A 248 -2.26 -11.90 0.85
C LEU A 248 -3.24 -11.11 1.71
N GLU A 249 -2.74 -10.15 2.46
CA GLU A 249 -3.59 -9.20 3.16
C GLU A 249 -4.32 -8.30 2.14
N GLU A 250 -5.66 -8.29 2.19
CA GLU A 250 -6.51 -7.63 1.21
C GLU A 250 -6.22 -6.12 1.08
N ASN A 251 -5.95 -5.46 2.20
CA ASN A 251 -5.64 -4.03 2.21
C ASN A 251 -4.32 -3.69 1.49
N LEU A 252 -3.33 -4.59 1.57
CA LEU A 252 -2.06 -4.43 0.88
C LEU A 252 -2.20 -4.77 -0.60
N ALA A 253 -2.88 -5.87 -0.92
CA ALA A 253 -3.03 -6.35 -2.30
C ALA A 253 -3.80 -5.37 -3.22
N ASN A 254 -4.68 -4.54 -2.63
CA ASN A 254 -5.51 -3.58 -3.35
C ASN A 254 -5.01 -2.13 -3.29
N ASN A 255 -3.81 -1.89 -2.74
CA ASN A 255 -3.23 -0.55 -2.60
C ASN A 255 -1.98 -0.41 -3.47
N TRP A 256 -2.01 0.53 -4.43
CA TRP A 256 -0.87 0.87 -5.31
C TRP A 256 -0.16 2.16 -4.87
N GLY A 257 -0.23 2.53 -3.59
CA GLY A 257 0.36 3.72 -3.01
C GLY A 257 1.73 3.48 -2.38
N ILE A 258 2.01 4.23 -1.32
CA ILE A 258 3.32 4.22 -0.62
C ILE A 258 3.63 2.83 -0.03
N SER A 259 2.62 2.10 0.45
CA SER A 259 2.76 0.74 0.98
C SER A 259 3.08 -0.34 -0.07
N SER A 260 3.10 -0.01 -1.36
CA SER A 260 3.41 -1.00 -2.41
C SER A 260 4.79 -1.62 -2.26
N VAL A 261 5.76 -0.88 -1.73
CA VAL A 261 7.10 -1.43 -1.48
C VAL A 261 7.11 -2.40 -0.28
N ASP A 262 6.20 -2.22 0.68
CA ASP A 262 6.02 -3.15 1.81
C ASP A 262 5.38 -4.45 1.32
N LEU A 263 4.45 -4.37 0.36
CA LEU A 263 3.87 -5.54 -0.29
C LEU A 263 4.92 -6.33 -1.09
N LEU A 264 5.84 -5.65 -1.79
CA LEU A 264 6.96 -6.33 -2.46
C LEU A 264 7.83 -7.10 -1.45
N ASP A 265 8.13 -6.51 -0.30
CA ASP A 265 8.85 -7.12 0.80
C ASP A 265 8.13 -8.36 1.34
N ASP A 266 6.84 -8.19 1.65
CA ASP A 266 5.98 -9.26 2.17
C ASP A 266 5.93 -10.46 1.22
N ILE A 267 5.75 -10.23 -0.08
CA ILE A 267 5.79 -11.29 -1.09
C ILE A 267 7.15 -12.00 -1.09
N ALA A 268 8.27 -11.26 -1.04
CA ALA A 268 9.60 -11.85 -1.03
C ALA A 268 9.84 -12.73 0.21
N VAL A 269 9.37 -12.29 1.38
CA VAL A 269 9.44 -13.03 2.64
C VAL A 269 8.54 -14.26 2.62
N GLN A 270 7.26 -14.12 2.29
CA GLN A 270 6.29 -15.22 2.34
C GLN A 270 6.58 -16.31 1.30
N THR A 271 7.14 -15.93 0.15
CA THR A 271 7.58 -16.89 -0.86
C THR A 271 8.92 -17.55 -0.52
N GLY A 272 9.60 -17.11 0.53
CA GLY A 272 10.87 -17.64 1.02
C GLY A 272 12.08 -17.27 0.16
N LEU A 273 12.00 -16.14 -0.57
CA LEU A 273 13.13 -15.58 -1.32
C LEU A 273 14.13 -14.83 -0.43
N ILE A 274 13.62 -14.21 0.63
CA ILE A 274 14.44 -13.55 1.66
C ILE A 274 13.99 -14.05 3.04
N GLN A 275 14.90 -13.97 4.02
CA GLN A 275 14.58 -14.29 5.42
C GLN A 275 13.95 -13.08 6.10
N ASN A 276 12.99 -13.31 6.98
CA ASN A 276 12.38 -12.25 7.77
C ASN A 276 13.35 -11.81 8.88
N VAL A 277 14.05 -10.72 8.68
CA VAL A 277 15.04 -10.17 9.63
C VAL A 277 14.39 -9.78 10.97
N GLU A 278 13.11 -9.44 11.01
CA GLU A 278 12.41 -9.14 12.26
C GLU A 278 12.20 -10.40 13.13
N ASN A 279 11.95 -11.55 12.51
CA ASN A 279 11.88 -12.82 13.23
C ASN A 279 13.25 -13.23 13.78
N GLU A 280 14.33 -13.07 13.03
CA GLU A 280 15.69 -13.33 13.52
C GLU A 280 16.08 -12.42 14.71
N LYS A 281 15.75 -11.14 14.67
CA LYS A 281 15.97 -10.20 15.78
C LYS A 281 15.14 -10.59 17.01
N ARG A 282 13.88 -10.99 16.81
CA ARG A 282 13.00 -11.42 17.89
C ARG A 282 13.47 -12.73 18.50
N ASP A 283 13.88 -13.69 17.68
CA ASP A 283 14.42 -14.97 18.13
C ASP A 283 15.77 -14.78 18.83
N SER A 284 16.65 -13.91 18.36
CA SER A 284 17.91 -13.57 19.03
C SER A 284 17.70 -12.84 20.35
N LEU A 285 16.71 -11.97 20.48
CA LEU A 285 16.32 -11.34 21.76
C LEU A 285 15.72 -12.35 22.75
N HIS A 286 14.89 -13.28 22.27
CA HIS A 286 14.39 -14.39 23.10
C HIS A 286 15.53 -15.27 23.61
N TRP A 287 16.49 -15.62 22.75
CA TRP A 287 17.67 -16.39 23.14
C TRP A 287 18.51 -15.67 24.20
N LEU A 288 18.75 -14.37 24.02
CA LEU A 288 19.44 -13.54 25.02
C LEU A 288 18.69 -13.50 26.35
N PHE A 289 17.37 -13.39 26.32
CA PHE A 289 16.54 -13.43 27.53
C PHE A 289 16.66 -14.80 28.25
N TYR A 290 16.62 -15.91 27.52
CA TYR A 290 16.83 -17.25 28.11
C TYR A 290 18.22 -17.40 28.70
N ILE A 291 19.27 -16.92 28.06
CA ILE A 291 20.64 -16.94 28.58
C ILE A 291 20.73 -16.15 29.88
N VAL A 292 20.16 -14.95 29.94
CA VAL A 292 20.16 -14.09 31.15
C VAL A 292 19.40 -14.81 32.31
N VAL A 293 18.27 -15.43 32.02
CA VAL A 293 17.50 -16.20 33.03
C VAL A 293 18.30 -17.38 33.55
N ILE A 294 18.96 -18.15 32.70
CA ILE A 294 19.80 -19.29 33.09
C ILE A 294 20.99 -18.84 33.96
N ILE A 295 21.72 -17.78 33.53
CA ILE A 295 22.84 -17.25 34.31
C ILE A 295 22.38 -16.74 35.66
N SER A 296 21.26 -16.02 35.73
CA SER A 296 20.70 -15.54 36.99
C SER A 296 20.31 -16.69 37.94
N SER A 297 19.72 -17.74 37.40
CA SER A 297 19.35 -18.92 38.15
C SER A 297 20.57 -19.66 38.74
N VAL A 298 21.64 -19.79 37.94
CA VAL A 298 22.90 -20.41 38.38
C VAL A 298 23.57 -19.59 39.48
N LEU A 299 23.57 -18.24 39.35
CA LEU A 299 24.12 -17.33 40.36
C LEU A 299 23.34 -17.41 41.68
N ILE A 300 22.02 -17.51 41.62
CA ILE A 300 21.15 -17.68 42.81
C ILE A 300 21.43 -19.03 43.50
N MET A 301 21.57 -20.11 42.74
CA MET A 301 21.91 -21.41 43.26
C MET A 301 23.31 -21.43 43.92
N ASN A 302 24.32 -20.85 43.30
CA ASN A 302 25.66 -20.77 43.88
C ASN A 302 25.71 -19.91 45.15
N ASN A 303 24.93 -18.84 45.23
CA ASN A 303 24.83 -18.04 46.45
C ASN A 303 24.11 -18.77 47.59
N ARG A 304 23.10 -19.61 47.28
CA ARG A 304 22.44 -20.45 48.29
C ARG A 304 23.38 -21.53 48.81
N THR A 305 24.14 -22.19 47.98
CA THR A 305 25.10 -23.22 48.40
C THR A 305 26.27 -22.65 49.20
N ARG A 306 26.72 -21.42 48.94
CA ARG A 306 27.71 -20.71 49.76
C ARG A 306 27.17 -20.43 51.18
N LYS A 307 25.94 -19.89 51.29
CA LYS A 307 25.34 -19.59 52.61
C LYS A 307 25.09 -20.86 53.49
N ILE A 308 24.86 -22.00 52.87
CA ILE A 308 24.68 -23.27 53.59
C ILE A 308 26.03 -23.78 54.13
N LYS A 309 27.17 -23.53 53.41
CA LYS A 309 28.52 -23.90 53.85
C LYS A 309 29.11 -22.98 54.92
N GLU A 310 28.61 -21.74 55.06
CA GLU A 310 29.07 -20.79 56.11
C GLU A 310 28.30 -20.95 57.45
N HIS A 311 27.24 -21.79 57.48
CA HIS A 311 26.40 -22.05 58.68
C HIS A 311 26.43 -23.53 59.13
N SER A 312 27.30 -24.35 58.54
CA SER A 312 27.67 -25.69 58.98
C SER A 312 29.11 -25.73 59.50
#